data_baa93592ff7dfdebb4176539b99149c7
#
_entry.id   baa93592ff7dfdebb4176539b99149c7
#
_cell.length_a   1.000
_cell.length_b   1.000
_cell.length_c   1.000
_cell.angle_alpha   90.00
_cell.angle_beta   90.00
_cell.angle_gamma   90.00
#
_symmetry.space_group_name_H-M   'P 1'
#
loop_
_entity.id
_entity.type
_entity.pdbx_description
1 polymer ?
#
loop_
_entity_poly.entity_id
_entity_poly.type
_entity_poly.pdbx_seq_one_letter_code
_entity_poly.pdbx_strand_id
1 'polypeptide(L)'
;MNITRTWRSWAALGSSIAITFAMSACGGTSGNESNAEPQRTAQSRQDGGTAASGNVLVAYFSASGNTERVAQYIAGATGGDLFHLEPADPYTDEDLDWTDASSRVNAEHEDESLRDIELVSASVDNWDDYDVVFIGYPIWWGIAAWPVNAFVTANDFTGKTVIPFCTSSSSSIGDSGALLADMAGTGDWLGGERFPSGADESAVGDWVAELGL
;
A
#
# COMPACT_ATOMS: atom_id res chain seq x y z
N MET A 1 29.22 30.16 20.45
CA MET A 1 29.87 28.86 20.63
C MET A 1 29.68 28.08 19.35
N ASN A 2 30.71 28.15 18.45
CA ASN A 2 30.63 27.62 17.10
C ASN A 2 31.09 26.16 17.10
N ILE A 3 30.26 25.27 16.59
CA ILE A 3 30.66 23.86 16.37
C ILE A 3 30.70 23.61 14.85
N THR A 4 31.89 23.61 14.31
CA THR A 4 32.22 23.24 12.93
C THR A 4 32.18 21.71 12.80
N ARG A 5 31.33 21.20 11.94
CA ARG A 5 31.19 19.77 11.64
C ARG A 5 31.99 19.46 10.34
N THR A 6 33.09 18.75 10.49
CA THR A 6 33.96 18.32 9.40
C THR A 6 33.37 17.13 8.63
N TRP A 7 33.22 17.29 7.32
CA TRP A 7 32.93 16.21 6.39
C TRP A 7 34.18 15.37 6.10
N ARG A 8 34.06 14.06 6.25
CA ARG A 8 35.08 13.10 5.81
C ARG A 8 34.58 12.45 4.51
N SER A 9 35.31 12.77 3.43
CA SER A 9 35.17 12.14 2.12
C SER A 9 35.76 10.73 2.16
N TRP A 10 35.01 9.74 1.64
CA TRP A 10 35.55 8.41 1.37
C TRP A 10 35.64 8.21 -0.14
N ALA A 11 36.87 7.93 -0.59
CA ALA A 11 37.17 7.64 -1.96
C ALA A 11 36.87 6.18 -2.30
N ALA A 12 36.27 5.97 -3.47
CA ALA A 12 35.98 4.67 -4.05
C ALA A 12 37.21 4.15 -4.79
N LEU A 13 37.59 2.89 -4.56
CA LEU A 13 38.54 2.13 -5.37
C LEU A 13 37.76 1.17 -6.27
N GLY A 14 37.91 1.34 -7.57
CA GLY A 14 37.38 0.44 -8.58
C GLY A 14 38.22 -0.82 -8.74
N SER A 15 37.59 -1.93 -9.03
CA SER A 15 38.21 -3.14 -9.55
C SER A 15 37.44 -3.68 -10.74
N SER A 16 38.04 -3.55 -11.91
CA SER A 16 37.56 -4.14 -13.16
C SER A 16 38.00 -5.59 -13.25
N ILE A 17 37.07 -6.52 -13.47
CA ILE A 17 37.36 -7.89 -13.84
C ILE A 17 36.85 -8.12 -15.27
N ALA A 18 37.80 -8.34 -16.18
CA ALA A 18 37.55 -8.76 -17.55
C ALA A 18 37.42 -10.28 -17.60
N ILE A 19 36.34 -10.81 -18.17
CA ILE A 19 36.19 -12.21 -18.48
C ILE A 19 36.21 -12.40 -19.99
N THR A 20 37.25 -13.08 -20.48
CA THR A 20 37.45 -13.46 -21.87
C THR A 20 36.59 -14.64 -22.28
N PHE A 21 35.89 -14.48 -23.41
CA PHE A 21 35.21 -15.57 -24.13
C PHE A 21 36.22 -16.40 -24.92
N ALA A 22 36.17 -17.72 -24.77
CA ALA A 22 36.80 -18.65 -25.70
C ALA A 22 35.69 -19.39 -26.51
N MET A 23 35.74 -19.18 -27.84
CA MET A 23 34.98 -19.95 -28.79
C MET A 23 35.75 -21.25 -29.11
N SER A 24 35.08 -22.36 -29.18
CA SER A 24 35.56 -23.57 -29.87
C SER A 24 34.44 -24.11 -30.75
N ALA A 25 34.72 -24.10 -32.04
CA ALA A 25 33.95 -24.75 -33.10
C ALA A 25 34.63 -26.03 -33.53
N CYS A 26 33.82 -27.10 -33.83
CA CYS A 26 34.06 -28.18 -34.79
C CYS A 26 32.90 -29.19 -34.57
N GLY A 27 32.03 -29.56 -35.49
CA GLY A 27 32.22 -29.98 -36.87
C GLY A 27 31.99 -31.51 -36.96
N GLY A 28 30.92 -31.96 -37.69
CA GLY A 28 30.87 -33.39 -38.11
C GLY A 28 29.47 -34.04 -38.12
N THR A 29 28.87 -34.03 -39.21
CA THR A 29 27.97 -34.83 -40.06
C THR A 29 27.39 -36.17 -39.57
N SER A 30 26.12 -36.34 -40.04
CA SER A 30 25.41 -37.53 -40.59
C SER A 30 24.58 -38.42 -39.66
N GLY A 31 23.29 -38.33 -39.93
CA GLY A 31 22.43 -39.46 -40.37
C GLY A 31 21.77 -40.33 -39.29
N ASN A 32 20.53 -40.27 -39.11
CA ASN A 32 19.49 -41.22 -39.53
C ASN A 32 18.19 -41.03 -38.72
N GLU A 33 17.11 -41.23 -39.41
CA GLU A 33 15.71 -41.15 -38.98
C GLU A 33 15.36 -42.08 -37.80
N SER A 34 14.48 -41.69 -36.93
CA SER A 34 13.17 -42.27 -36.67
C SER A 34 12.59 -41.91 -35.31
N ASN A 35 11.37 -41.48 -35.42
CA ASN A 35 10.24 -41.71 -34.56
C ASN A 35 10.03 -40.86 -33.30
N ALA A 36 8.87 -40.30 -33.34
CA ALA A 36 8.17 -39.43 -32.45
C ALA A 36 8.00 -39.94 -31.02
N GLU A 37 8.15 -39.03 -30.08
CA GLU A 37 7.18 -38.83 -29.00
C GLU A 37 7.44 -37.47 -28.32
N PRO A 38 6.42 -36.69 -27.93
CA PRO A 38 6.68 -35.36 -27.42
C PRO A 38 7.10 -35.43 -25.96
N GLN A 39 8.38 -35.22 -25.71
CA GLN A 39 8.87 -34.92 -24.38
C GLN A 39 8.31 -33.55 -23.92
N ARG A 40 7.47 -33.60 -22.91
CA ARG A 40 7.09 -32.46 -22.12
C ARG A 40 8.35 -31.82 -21.56
N THR A 41 8.72 -30.69 -22.11
CA THR A 41 9.69 -29.78 -21.49
C THR A 41 9.13 -29.38 -20.12
N ALA A 42 9.77 -29.94 -19.08
CA ALA A 42 9.59 -29.40 -17.73
C ALA A 42 10.11 -27.97 -17.72
N GLN A 43 9.18 -27.05 -17.73
CA GLN A 43 9.47 -25.66 -17.45
C GLN A 43 9.92 -25.60 -16.00
N SER A 44 11.21 -25.37 -15.80
CA SER A 44 11.75 -25.01 -14.50
C SER A 44 11.04 -23.75 -14.02
N ARG A 45 10.16 -23.94 -13.04
CA ARG A 45 9.66 -22.85 -12.23
C ARG A 45 10.87 -22.26 -11.52
N GLN A 46 11.22 -21.05 -11.89
CA GLN A 46 12.07 -20.23 -11.04
C GLN A 46 11.32 -20.05 -9.71
N ASP A 47 11.91 -20.61 -8.66
CA ASP A 47 11.58 -20.24 -7.29
C ASP A 47 11.92 -18.75 -7.11
N GLY A 48 10.94 -17.90 -7.38
CA GLY A 48 10.88 -16.57 -6.83
C GLY A 48 10.54 -16.75 -5.35
N GLY A 49 11.30 -16.10 -4.48
CA GLY A 49 11.18 -16.18 -3.03
C GLY A 49 9.73 -16.08 -2.60
N THR A 50 9.30 -17.01 -1.78
CA THR A 50 8.03 -16.97 -1.06
C THR A 50 8.04 -15.77 -0.12
N ALA A 51 7.51 -14.64 -0.60
CA ALA A 51 6.87 -13.69 0.29
C ALA A 51 5.80 -14.48 1.05
N ALA A 52 5.71 -14.32 2.36
CA ALA A 52 4.63 -14.90 3.14
C ALA A 52 3.32 -14.35 2.57
N SER A 53 2.61 -15.18 1.79
CA SER A 53 1.32 -14.79 1.22
C SER A 53 0.26 -14.92 2.31
N GLY A 54 0.24 -13.96 3.23
CA GLY A 54 -0.93 -13.72 4.07
C GLY A 54 -2.07 -13.18 3.21
N ASN A 55 -3.30 -13.50 3.56
CA ASN A 55 -4.44 -12.89 2.92
C ASN A 55 -4.42 -11.37 3.21
N VAL A 56 -4.55 -10.57 2.16
CA VAL A 56 -4.47 -9.11 2.24
C VAL A 56 -5.85 -8.49 2.09
N LEU A 57 -6.19 -7.59 2.99
CA LEU A 57 -7.34 -6.70 2.86
C LEU A 57 -6.87 -5.27 2.58
N VAL A 58 -7.52 -4.58 1.68
CA VAL A 58 -7.31 -3.16 1.42
C VAL A 58 -8.61 -2.42 1.74
N ALA A 59 -8.73 -1.97 2.99
CA ALA A 59 -9.85 -1.14 3.43
C ALA A 59 -9.55 0.33 3.12
N TYR A 60 -10.51 1.07 2.56
CA TYR A 60 -10.27 2.46 2.20
C TYR A 60 -11.52 3.32 2.21
N PHE A 61 -11.38 4.57 2.61
CA PHE A 61 -12.32 5.66 2.34
C PHE A 61 -11.78 6.55 1.23
N SER A 62 -12.65 6.93 0.29
CA SER A 62 -12.26 7.81 -0.81
C SER A 62 -13.38 8.80 -1.14
N ALA A 63 -13.15 10.07 -0.88
CA ALA A 63 -14.11 11.14 -1.16
C ALA A 63 -14.15 11.57 -2.64
N SER A 64 -12.99 11.48 -3.34
CA SER A 64 -12.82 11.98 -4.71
C SER A 64 -12.18 10.97 -5.67
N GLY A 65 -12.17 9.67 -5.34
CA GLY A 65 -11.60 8.60 -6.17
C GLY A 65 -10.07 8.47 -6.12
N ASN A 66 -9.35 9.39 -5.45
CA ASN A 66 -7.89 9.32 -5.43
C ASN A 66 -7.37 8.18 -4.54
N THR A 67 -7.91 8.04 -3.34
CA THR A 67 -7.54 6.95 -2.43
C THR A 67 -7.98 5.60 -2.99
N GLU A 68 -9.17 5.53 -3.58
CA GLU A 68 -9.67 4.34 -4.25
C GLU A 68 -8.72 3.83 -5.33
N ARG A 69 -8.20 4.73 -6.18
CA ARG A 69 -7.23 4.35 -7.22
C ARG A 69 -5.97 3.73 -6.62
N VAL A 70 -5.42 4.32 -5.57
CA VAL A 70 -4.25 3.76 -4.87
C VAL A 70 -4.59 2.41 -4.24
N ALA A 71 -5.78 2.27 -3.62
CA ALA A 71 -6.26 1.00 -3.07
C ALA A 71 -6.34 -0.10 -4.14
N GLN A 72 -6.84 0.23 -5.35
CA GLN A 72 -6.90 -0.70 -6.48
C GLN A 72 -5.50 -1.14 -6.93
N TYR A 73 -4.52 -0.24 -6.94
CA TYR A 73 -3.12 -0.59 -7.28
C TYR A 73 -2.50 -1.50 -6.22
N ILE A 74 -2.73 -1.23 -4.92
CA ILE A 74 -2.27 -2.10 -3.83
C ILE A 74 -2.91 -3.49 -3.95
N ALA A 75 -4.23 -3.57 -4.15
CA ALA A 75 -4.92 -4.83 -4.34
C ALA A 75 -4.41 -5.59 -5.58
N GLY A 76 -4.14 -4.89 -6.69
CA GLY A 76 -3.53 -5.48 -7.88
C GLY A 76 -2.12 -6.04 -7.63
N ALA A 77 -1.30 -5.34 -6.84
CA ALA A 77 0.07 -5.75 -6.52
C ALA A 77 0.14 -6.92 -5.52
N THR A 78 -0.82 -6.99 -4.58
CA THR A 78 -0.84 -8.00 -3.50
C THR A 78 -1.76 -9.19 -3.79
N GLY A 79 -2.69 -9.06 -4.74
CA GLY A 79 -3.80 -9.99 -4.91
C GLY A 79 -4.85 -9.89 -3.81
N GLY A 80 -4.86 -8.79 -3.05
CA GLY A 80 -5.74 -8.56 -1.91
C GLY A 80 -7.17 -8.17 -2.28
N ASP A 81 -8.07 -8.31 -1.31
CA ASP A 81 -9.48 -7.93 -1.44
C ASP A 81 -9.67 -6.44 -1.12
N LEU A 82 -10.56 -5.78 -1.86
CA LEU A 82 -10.94 -4.39 -1.63
C LEU A 82 -12.15 -4.30 -0.70
N PHE A 83 -12.09 -3.39 0.28
CA PHE A 83 -13.23 -3.06 1.15
C PHE A 83 -13.42 -1.55 1.22
N HIS A 84 -14.47 -1.06 0.55
CA HIS A 84 -14.82 0.37 0.56
C HIS A 84 -15.54 0.73 1.86
N LEU A 85 -14.99 1.71 2.59
CA LEU A 85 -15.61 2.29 3.78
C LEU A 85 -16.62 3.34 3.31
N GLU A 86 -17.84 2.91 3.04
CA GLU A 86 -18.91 3.75 2.51
C GLU A 86 -19.69 4.38 3.67
N PRO A 87 -19.70 5.74 3.81
CA PRO A 87 -20.57 6.41 4.75
C PRO A 87 -22.04 6.14 4.45
N ALA A 88 -22.85 5.85 5.49
CA ALA A 88 -24.29 5.66 5.35
C ALA A 88 -25.00 6.91 4.79
N ASP A 89 -24.43 8.08 5.06
CA ASP A 89 -24.76 9.35 4.42
C ASP A 89 -23.53 9.85 3.62
N PRO A 90 -23.46 9.56 2.31
CA PRO A 90 -22.30 9.91 1.49
C PRO A 90 -22.07 11.40 1.41
N TYR A 91 -20.79 11.80 1.34
CA TYR A 91 -20.42 13.21 1.13
C TYR A 91 -20.71 13.63 -0.31
N THR A 92 -21.39 14.75 -0.47
CA THR A 92 -21.54 15.46 -1.75
C THR A 92 -20.35 16.38 -2.01
N ASP A 93 -20.25 16.94 -3.21
CA ASP A 93 -19.21 17.92 -3.54
C ASP A 93 -19.36 19.19 -2.66
N GLU A 94 -20.61 19.57 -2.33
CA GLU A 94 -20.90 20.68 -1.43
C GLU A 94 -20.48 20.39 0.01
N ASP A 95 -20.68 19.15 0.49
CA ASP A 95 -20.23 18.71 1.81
C ASP A 95 -18.71 18.76 1.96
N LEU A 96 -18.00 18.53 0.87
CA LEU A 96 -16.53 18.48 0.82
C LEU A 96 -15.88 19.85 0.53
N ASP A 97 -16.66 20.89 0.27
CA ASP A 97 -16.12 22.22 0.04
C ASP A 97 -15.57 22.83 1.33
N TRP A 98 -14.30 22.53 1.61
CA TRP A 98 -13.57 23.06 2.77
C TRP A 98 -13.39 24.60 2.73
N THR A 99 -13.70 25.26 1.61
CA THR A 99 -13.66 26.74 1.49
C THR A 99 -14.96 27.39 1.92
N ASP A 100 -16.06 26.63 1.98
CA ASP A 100 -17.35 27.08 2.53
C ASP A 100 -17.42 26.73 4.03
N ALA A 101 -17.38 27.74 4.89
CA ALA A 101 -17.46 27.57 6.34
C ALA A 101 -18.76 26.87 6.81
N SER A 102 -19.80 26.81 5.97
CA SER A 102 -21.06 26.12 6.27
C SER A 102 -21.12 24.67 5.77
N SER A 103 -20.08 24.19 5.09
CA SER A 103 -20.04 22.81 4.60
C SER A 103 -19.99 21.79 5.74
N ARG A 104 -20.46 20.57 5.45
CA ARG A 104 -20.47 19.45 6.40
C ARG A 104 -19.06 19.17 6.93
N VAL A 105 -18.06 19.08 6.04
CA VAL A 105 -16.68 18.77 6.44
C VAL A 105 -16.07 19.84 7.35
N ASN A 106 -16.43 21.12 7.20
CA ASN A 106 -16.02 22.18 8.12
C ASN A 106 -16.72 22.08 9.48
N ALA A 107 -18.02 21.79 9.49
CA ALA A 107 -18.74 21.59 10.75
C ALA A 107 -18.17 20.41 11.54
N GLU A 108 -17.87 19.28 10.87
CA GLU A 108 -17.23 18.11 11.47
C GLU A 108 -15.78 18.38 11.91
N HIS A 109 -15.07 19.30 11.23
CA HIS A 109 -13.76 19.73 11.66
C HIS A 109 -13.81 20.57 12.94
N GLU A 110 -14.77 21.47 13.05
CA GLU A 110 -14.92 22.38 14.22
C GLU A 110 -15.49 21.66 15.45
N ASP A 111 -16.37 20.65 15.23
CA ASP A 111 -16.99 19.88 16.30
C ASP A 111 -16.66 18.37 16.15
N GLU A 112 -15.73 17.89 16.97
CA GLU A 112 -15.29 16.49 16.94
C GLU A 112 -16.42 15.50 17.24
N SER A 113 -17.49 15.92 17.93
CA SER A 113 -18.63 15.05 18.20
C SER A 113 -19.41 14.69 16.92
N LEU A 114 -19.23 15.42 15.84
CA LEU A 114 -19.83 15.15 14.52
C LEU A 114 -18.99 14.19 13.66
N ARG A 115 -17.79 13.78 14.12
CA ARG A 115 -16.89 12.88 13.37
C ARG A 115 -17.20 11.39 13.56
N ASP A 116 -18.25 11.07 14.30
CA ASP A 116 -18.75 9.69 14.41
C ASP A 116 -19.62 9.36 13.18
N ILE A 117 -18.94 9.02 12.09
CA ILE A 117 -19.57 8.78 10.78
C ILE A 117 -20.00 7.33 10.71
N GLU A 118 -21.32 7.10 10.64
CA GLU A 118 -21.88 5.78 10.40
C GLU A 118 -21.45 5.26 9.00
N LEU A 119 -21.00 4.00 8.94
CA LEU A 119 -20.73 3.31 7.69
C LEU A 119 -21.86 2.36 7.32
N VAL A 120 -22.07 2.13 6.03
CA VAL A 120 -22.98 1.07 5.53
C VAL A 120 -22.58 -0.28 6.10
N SER A 121 -21.28 -0.55 6.19
CA SER A 121 -20.69 -1.66 6.95
C SER A 121 -19.31 -1.27 7.48
N ALA A 122 -19.08 -1.52 8.76
CA ALA A 122 -17.77 -1.42 9.37
C ALA A 122 -17.10 -2.78 9.58
N SER A 123 -17.84 -3.90 9.40
CA SER A 123 -17.33 -5.27 9.54
C SER A 123 -17.10 -5.92 8.19
N VAL A 124 -16.05 -6.73 8.12
CA VAL A 124 -15.63 -7.48 6.93
C VAL A 124 -15.96 -8.95 7.14
N ASP A 125 -16.55 -9.58 6.14
CA ASP A 125 -16.75 -11.04 6.15
C ASP A 125 -15.36 -11.74 6.17
N ASN A 126 -15.26 -12.82 6.93
CA ASN A 126 -14.03 -13.60 7.08
C ASN A 126 -12.82 -12.76 7.59
N TRP A 127 -13.08 -11.80 8.47
CA TRP A 127 -12.06 -10.92 9.05
C TRP A 127 -10.83 -11.68 9.58
N ASP A 128 -11.06 -12.85 10.19
CA ASP A 128 -10.01 -13.67 10.80
C ASP A 128 -9.06 -14.29 9.76
N ASP A 129 -9.46 -14.36 8.49
CA ASP A 129 -8.64 -14.93 7.40
C ASP A 129 -7.55 -13.95 6.90
N TYR A 130 -7.66 -12.66 7.22
CA TYR A 130 -6.69 -11.65 6.79
C TYR A 130 -5.54 -11.51 7.79
N ASP A 131 -4.31 -11.58 7.29
CA ASP A 131 -3.09 -11.37 8.06
C ASP A 131 -2.56 -9.94 7.93
N VAL A 132 -2.80 -9.31 6.76
CA VAL A 132 -2.35 -7.96 6.43
C VAL A 132 -3.53 -7.09 6.06
N VAL A 133 -3.62 -5.91 6.67
CA VAL A 133 -4.69 -4.94 6.41
C VAL A 133 -4.08 -3.59 6.03
N PHE A 134 -4.27 -3.19 4.78
CA PHE A 134 -4.01 -1.82 4.38
C PHE A 134 -5.21 -0.95 4.75
N ILE A 135 -4.94 0.27 5.26
CA ILE A 135 -5.98 1.25 5.58
C ILE A 135 -5.70 2.54 4.83
N GLY A 136 -6.58 2.88 3.87
CA GLY A 136 -6.45 4.02 2.98
C GLY A 136 -7.40 5.16 3.30
N TYR A 137 -6.88 6.41 3.26
CA TYR A 137 -7.67 7.61 3.54
C TYR A 137 -7.09 8.86 2.89
N PRO A 138 -7.91 9.87 2.58
CA PRO A 138 -7.40 11.20 2.33
C PRO A 138 -6.99 11.88 3.64
N ILE A 139 -5.99 12.79 3.57
CA ILE A 139 -5.65 13.63 4.73
C ILE A 139 -6.62 14.81 4.79
N TRP A 140 -7.34 14.94 5.92
CA TRP A 140 -8.19 16.06 6.27
C TRP A 140 -7.60 16.76 7.49
N TRP A 141 -7.25 18.04 7.37
CA TRP A 141 -6.61 18.85 8.44
C TRP A 141 -5.46 18.15 9.19
N GLY A 142 -4.65 17.39 8.45
CA GLY A 142 -3.43 16.75 8.97
C GLY A 142 -3.64 15.39 9.63
N ILE A 143 -4.88 14.90 9.69
CA ILE A 143 -5.23 13.56 10.21
C ILE A 143 -5.94 12.72 9.15
N ALA A 144 -6.19 11.45 9.44
CA ALA A 144 -7.02 10.60 8.60
C ALA A 144 -8.45 11.14 8.51
N ALA A 145 -9.05 11.09 7.32
CA ALA A 145 -10.47 11.41 7.16
C ALA A 145 -11.31 10.53 8.09
N TRP A 146 -12.17 11.15 8.86
CA TRP A 146 -12.85 10.52 9.99
C TRP A 146 -13.80 9.37 9.69
N PRO A 147 -14.33 9.14 8.46
CA PRO A 147 -15.06 7.91 8.16
C PRO A 147 -14.26 6.62 8.46
N VAL A 148 -12.90 6.68 8.45
CA VAL A 148 -12.05 5.54 8.77
C VAL A 148 -12.12 5.15 10.25
N ASN A 149 -12.47 6.09 11.14
CA ASN A 149 -12.50 5.88 12.58
C ASN A 149 -13.49 4.76 12.97
N ALA A 150 -14.68 4.74 12.34
CA ALA A 150 -15.70 3.73 12.60
C ALA A 150 -15.20 2.31 12.28
N PHE A 151 -14.45 2.14 11.19
CA PHE A 151 -13.84 0.86 10.82
C PHE A 151 -12.77 0.43 11.83
N VAL A 152 -11.88 1.36 12.19
CA VAL A 152 -10.76 1.07 13.09
C VAL A 152 -11.23 0.72 14.50
N THR A 153 -12.31 1.36 14.97
CA THR A 153 -12.88 1.07 16.30
C THR A 153 -13.76 -0.18 16.34
N ALA A 154 -14.33 -0.59 15.20
CA ALA A 154 -15.22 -1.74 15.12
C ALA A 154 -14.50 -3.09 15.01
N ASN A 155 -13.22 -3.12 14.65
CA ASN A 155 -12.49 -4.34 14.35
C ASN A 155 -11.32 -4.57 15.32
N ASP A 156 -11.06 -5.83 15.65
CA ASP A 156 -9.90 -6.25 16.43
C ASP A 156 -8.75 -6.63 15.50
N PHE A 157 -7.65 -5.87 15.54
CA PHE A 157 -6.47 -6.08 14.71
C PHE A 157 -5.42 -6.99 15.35
N THR A 158 -5.73 -7.65 16.48
CA THR A 158 -4.80 -8.56 17.16
C THR A 158 -4.25 -9.61 16.18
N GLY A 159 -2.91 -9.68 16.08
CA GLY A 159 -2.20 -10.61 15.20
C GLY A 159 -2.14 -10.20 13.73
N LYS A 160 -2.67 -9.03 13.37
CA LYS A 160 -2.62 -8.50 12.00
C LYS A 160 -1.54 -7.44 11.85
N THR A 161 -0.88 -7.44 10.71
CA THR A 161 -0.01 -6.34 10.27
C THR A 161 -0.88 -5.26 9.61
N VAL A 162 -0.83 -4.03 10.11
CA VAL A 162 -1.65 -2.92 9.61
C VAL A 162 -0.77 -1.86 8.96
N ILE A 163 -1.09 -1.50 7.73
CA ILE A 163 -0.27 -0.60 6.90
C ILE A 163 -1.13 0.56 6.42
N PRO A 164 -1.01 1.75 7.04
CA PRO A 164 -1.74 2.92 6.58
C PRO A 164 -1.16 3.45 5.27
N PHE A 165 -2.03 3.96 4.41
CA PHE A 165 -1.64 4.78 3.28
C PHE A 165 -2.59 5.96 3.12
N CYS A 166 -2.07 7.08 2.64
CA CYS A 166 -2.93 8.23 2.47
C CYS A 166 -2.76 8.91 1.11
N THR A 167 -3.78 9.67 0.73
CA THR A 167 -3.69 10.60 -0.40
C THR A 167 -3.83 12.03 0.06
N SER A 168 -3.00 12.90 -0.49
CA SER A 168 -3.09 14.34 -0.24
C SER A 168 -2.45 15.12 -1.38
N SER A 169 -2.83 16.38 -1.56
CA SER A 169 -2.18 17.27 -2.54
C SER A 169 -0.79 17.72 -2.08
N SER A 170 -0.59 17.95 -0.77
CA SER A 170 0.67 18.50 -0.25
C SER A 170 1.03 18.03 1.17
N SER A 171 0.07 17.63 1.99
CA SER A 171 0.33 17.18 3.36
C SER A 171 1.02 15.82 3.35
N SER A 172 1.98 15.62 4.26
CA SER A 172 2.54 14.30 4.53
C SER A 172 1.53 13.42 5.26
N ILE A 173 1.81 12.14 5.40
CA ILE A 173 1.03 11.21 6.23
C ILE A 173 1.06 11.64 7.71
N GLY A 174 2.15 12.28 8.16
CA GLY A 174 2.32 12.76 9.53
C GLY A 174 2.07 11.65 10.55
N ASP A 175 1.38 12.01 11.63
CA ASP A 175 1.04 11.07 12.71
C ASP A 175 -0.32 10.37 12.49
N SER A 176 -0.95 10.53 11.31
CA SER A 176 -2.32 10.03 11.08
C SER A 176 -2.44 8.51 11.27
N GLY A 177 -1.44 7.73 10.85
CA GLY A 177 -1.38 6.29 11.09
C GLY A 177 -1.25 5.93 12.57
N ALA A 178 -0.41 6.65 13.33
CA ALA A 178 -0.24 6.45 14.76
C ALA A 178 -1.53 6.79 15.55
N LEU A 179 -2.24 7.82 15.16
CA LEU A 179 -3.54 8.17 15.76
C LEU A 179 -4.59 7.08 15.54
N LEU A 180 -4.61 6.46 14.34
CA LEU A 180 -5.48 5.31 14.08
C LEU A 180 -5.06 4.07 14.88
N ALA A 181 -3.76 3.83 15.03
CA ALA A 181 -3.22 2.75 15.87
C ALA A 181 -3.62 2.89 17.35
N ASP A 182 -3.52 4.10 17.87
CA ASP A 182 -3.96 4.41 19.25
C ASP A 182 -5.47 4.18 19.42
N MET A 183 -6.25 4.53 18.38
CA MET A 183 -7.70 4.34 18.38
C MET A 183 -8.08 2.86 18.30
N ALA A 184 -7.39 2.06 17.49
CA ALA A 184 -7.59 0.62 17.37
C ALA A 184 -7.21 -0.13 18.64
N GLY A 185 -6.13 0.28 19.30
CA GLY A 185 -5.59 -0.34 20.52
C GLY A 185 -5.02 -1.73 20.31
N THR A 186 -5.07 -2.29 19.10
CA THR A 186 -4.57 -3.63 18.73
C THR A 186 -3.92 -3.60 17.35
N GLY A 187 -3.15 -4.67 17.02
CA GLY A 187 -2.46 -4.81 15.72
C GLY A 187 -0.99 -4.37 15.76
N ASP A 188 -0.24 -4.83 14.75
CA ASP A 188 1.14 -4.39 14.49
C ASP A 188 1.13 -3.35 13.36
N TRP A 189 1.14 -2.08 13.76
CA TRP A 189 1.02 -0.95 12.84
C TRP A 189 2.38 -0.53 12.32
N LEU A 190 2.55 -0.64 11.01
CA LEU A 190 3.77 -0.23 10.32
C LEU A 190 3.71 1.25 9.92
N GLY A 191 4.86 1.80 9.53
CA GLY A 191 4.93 3.10 8.87
C GLY A 191 4.16 3.05 7.55
N GLY A 192 3.38 4.09 7.29
CA GLY A 192 2.59 4.21 6.08
C GLY A 192 3.24 5.06 5.00
N GLU A 193 2.59 5.15 3.85
CA GLU A 193 3.05 5.94 2.71
C GLU A 193 2.00 6.96 2.27
N ARG A 194 2.49 8.08 1.74
CA ARG A 194 1.65 9.14 1.20
C ARG A 194 1.76 9.21 -0.32
N PHE A 195 0.63 9.17 -1.01
CA PHE A 195 0.53 9.28 -2.46
C PHE A 195 -0.10 10.61 -2.89
N PRO A 196 0.37 11.22 -3.99
CA PRO A 196 -0.31 12.36 -4.60
C PRO A 196 -1.60 11.90 -5.29
N SER A 197 -2.52 12.83 -5.59
CA SER A 197 -3.77 12.52 -6.30
C SER A 197 -3.58 11.92 -7.70
N GLY A 198 -2.38 12.05 -8.27
CA GLY A 198 -2.02 11.45 -9.58
C GLY A 198 -0.98 10.35 -9.44
N ALA A 199 -0.99 9.57 -8.35
CA ALA A 199 -0.05 8.47 -8.14
C ALA A 199 -0.08 7.46 -9.29
N ASP A 200 1.10 7.04 -9.73
CA ASP A 200 1.27 6.03 -10.76
C ASP A 200 1.20 4.62 -10.15
N GLU A 201 0.64 3.67 -10.89
CA GLU A 201 0.56 2.27 -10.47
C GLU A 201 1.94 1.67 -10.15
N SER A 202 2.96 2.02 -10.96
CA SER A 202 4.33 1.54 -10.72
C SER A 202 4.91 2.03 -9.39
N ALA A 203 4.68 3.31 -9.03
CA ALA A 203 5.17 3.86 -7.77
C ALA A 203 4.51 3.19 -6.56
N VAL A 204 3.21 2.85 -6.66
CA VAL A 204 2.50 2.10 -5.62
C VAL A 204 3.00 0.67 -5.55
N GLY A 205 3.19 0.01 -6.69
CA GLY A 205 3.71 -1.36 -6.76
C GLY A 205 5.14 -1.48 -6.20
N ASP A 206 6.01 -0.52 -6.50
CA ASP A 206 7.38 -0.47 -5.95
C ASP A 206 7.35 -0.36 -4.42
N TRP A 207 6.50 0.53 -3.87
CA TRP A 207 6.33 0.64 -2.42
C TRP A 207 5.80 -0.67 -1.79
N VAL A 208 4.79 -1.30 -2.39
CA VAL A 208 4.26 -2.59 -1.89
C VAL A 208 5.35 -3.67 -1.90
N ALA A 209 6.20 -3.71 -2.96
CA ALA A 209 7.30 -4.67 -3.04
C ALA A 209 8.37 -4.43 -1.95
N GLU A 210 8.61 -3.18 -1.55
CA GLU A 210 9.54 -2.82 -0.46
C GLU A 210 9.05 -3.29 0.92
N LEU A 211 7.73 -3.49 1.10
CA LEU A 211 7.17 -3.98 2.35
C LEU A 211 7.54 -5.45 2.63
N GLY A 212 7.82 -6.24 1.59
CA GLY A 212 8.26 -7.64 1.74
C GLY A 212 7.19 -8.58 2.29
N LEU A 213 5.93 -8.33 1.97
CA LEU A 213 4.74 -9.08 2.40
C LEU A 213 4.63 -10.44 1.76
#